data_f23e77d473a614d2270ad2ce2a7bdc03
#
_entry.id   f23e77d473a614d2270ad2ce2a7bdc03
#
_cell.length_a   1.000
_cell.length_b   1.000
_cell.length_c   1.000
_cell.angle_alpha   90.00
_cell.angle_beta   90.00
_cell.angle_gamma   90.00
#
_symmetry.space_group_name_H-M   'P 1'
#
loop_
_entity.id
_entity.type
_entity.pdbx_description
1 polymer ?
#
loop_
_entity_poly.entity_id
_entity_poly.type
_entity_poly.pdbx_seq_one_letter_code
_entity_poly.pdbx_strand_id
1 'polypeptide(L)'
;MFRPIRRKKKEMDIDVAKELLQCSRRGVLAVNGDDGYPYAVPVNYFYDSDAGKIYFHGARVGHKVDALKASDKVCFTVYGNETIKEEVWAPFVQSTVVFGRCHLVEKGAEATEILKKLAAKYYPNEQLIDEEIERSGKAVQLFEIEIEYISGKEIQEK
;
A
#
# COMPACT_ATOMS: atom_id res chain seq x y z
N MET A 1 -12.13 9.47 -14.18
CA MET A 1 -10.79 9.82 -14.70
C MET A 1 -9.90 10.36 -13.59
N PHE A 2 -8.69 9.86 -13.50
CA PHE A 2 -7.72 10.29 -12.47
C PHE A 2 -7.04 11.60 -12.87
N ARG A 3 -6.78 12.45 -11.89
CA ARG A 3 -6.13 13.73 -12.14
C ARG A 3 -4.61 13.57 -12.22
N PRO A 4 -3.95 14.12 -13.25
CA PRO A 4 -2.49 14.12 -13.31
C PRO A 4 -1.90 15.08 -12.27
N ILE A 5 -0.61 14.89 -11.98
CA ILE A 5 0.14 15.81 -11.11
C ILE A 5 0.11 17.22 -11.72
N ARG A 6 -0.42 18.18 -10.97
CA ARG A 6 -0.56 19.58 -11.42
C ARG A 6 0.80 20.27 -11.62
N ARG A 7 1.72 20.05 -10.68
CA ARG A 7 3.07 20.63 -10.76
C ARG A 7 4.00 19.67 -11.49
N LYS A 8 4.02 19.72 -12.81
CA LYS A 8 4.78 18.81 -13.67
C LYS A 8 6.27 18.72 -13.33
N LYS A 9 6.88 19.83 -12.91
CA LYS A 9 8.28 19.86 -12.48
C LYS A 9 8.58 19.03 -11.23
N LYS A 10 7.55 18.68 -10.47
CA LYS A 10 7.65 17.83 -9.26
C LYS A 10 7.17 16.42 -9.49
N GLU A 11 6.68 16.11 -10.67
CA GLU A 11 6.26 14.77 -11.04
C GLU A 11 7.49 13.87 -11.12
N MET A 12 7.43 12.74 -10.43
CA MET A 12 8.47 11.71 -10.51
C MET A 12 8.24 10.82 -11.71
N ASP A 13 9.33 10.27 -12.25
CA ASP A 13 9.23 9.16 -13.19
C ASP A 13 8.43 8.01 -12.58
N ILE A 14 7.61 7.35 -13.40
CA ILE A 14 6.73 6.26 -12.93
C ILE A 14 7.54 5.10 -12.35
N ASP A 15 8.71 4.81 -12.89
CA ASP A 15 9.56 3.73 -12.39
C ASP A 15 10.14 4.07 -11.01
N VAL A 16 10.48 5.33 -10.76
CA VAL A 16 10.92 5.81 -9.44
C VAL A 16 9.76 5.75 -8.43
N ALA A 17 8.55 6.11 -8.85
CA ALA A 17 7.36 6.00 -8.01
C ALA A 17 7.05 4.55 -7.63
N LYS A 18 7.20 3.62 -8.56
CA LYS A 18 7.05 2.18 -8.31
C LYS A 18 8.14 1.62 -7.41
N GLU A 19 9.37 2.09 -7.55
CA GLU A 19 10.48 1.70 -6.69
C GLU A 19 10.24 2.14 -5.24
N LEU A 20 9.77 3.36 -5.03
CA LEU A 20 9.38 3.82 -3.70
C LEU A 20 8.28 2.93 -3.10
N LEU A 21 7.29 2.55 -3.90
CA LEU A 21 6.23 1.64 -3.50
C LEU A 21 6.80 0.25 -3.15
N GLN A 22 7.78 -0.24 -3.90
CA GLN A 22 8.44 -1.52 -3.64
C GLN A 22 9.22 -1.52 -2.33
N CYS A 23 9.93 -0.44 -2.02
CA CYS A 23 10.92 -0.38 -0.94
C CYS A 23 10.34 0.13 0.39
N SER A 24 9.21 0.84 0.38
CA SER A 24 8.64 1.40 1.60
C SER A 24 8.13 0.32 2.54
N ARG A 25 8.36 0.52 3.83
CA ARG A 25 8.00 -0.46 4.87
C ARG A 25 6.52 -0.45 5.20
N ARG A 26 5.88 0.70 5.13
CA ARG A 26 4.47 0.88 5.44
C ARG A 26 3.84 1.86 4.47
N GLY A 27 2.56 1.67 4.25
CA GLY A 27 1.76 2.61 3.49
C GLY A 27 0.49 2.97 4.24
N VAL A 28 -0.19 3.98 3.76
CA VAL A 28 -1.48 4.42 4.30
C VAL A 28 -2.58 4.04 3.32
N LEU A 29 -3.50 3.20 3.79
CA LEU A 29 -4.73 2.85 3.08
C LEU A 29 -5.82 3.84 3.46
N ALA A 30 -6.44 4.48 2.47
CA ALA A 30 -7.61 5.33 2.65
C ALA A 30 -8.81 4.69 1.96
N VAL A 31 -9.90 4.57 2.70
CA VAL A 31 -11.17 4.01 2.24
C VAL A 31 -12.31 5.01 2.46
N ASN A 32 -13.44 4.78 1.81
CA ASN A 32 -14.66 5.55 2.06
C ASN A 32 -15.30 5.04 3.36
N GLY A 33 -15.15 5.82 4.42
CA GLY A 33 -15.68 5.48 5.74
C GLY A 33 -17.12 5.93 5.95
N ASP A 34 -17.53 5.93 7.19
CA ASP A 34 -18.90 6.26 7.59
C ASP A 34 -19.18 7.76 7.48
N ASP A 35 -20.44 8.10 7.23
CA ASP A 35 -20.94 9.49 7.20
C ASP A 35 -20.18 10.42 6.25
N GLY A 36 -19.61 9.87 5.17
CA GLY A 36 -18.84 10.63 4.18
C GLY A 36 -17.41 10.95 4.61
N TYR A 37 -16.96 10.51 5.78
CA TYR A 37 -15.58 10.69 6.20
C TYR A 37 -14.67 9.65 5.55
N PRO A 38 -13.56 10.08 4.94
CA PRO A 38 -12.52 9.12 4.56
C PRO A 38 -11.86 8.55 5.81
N TYR A 39 -11.60 7.25 5.79
CA TYR A 39 -10.89 6.56 6.86
C TYR A 39 -9.52 6.11 6.36
N ALA A 40 -8.46 6.50 7.05
CA ALA A 40 -7.08 6.22 6.64
C ALA A 40 -6.30 5.54 7.75
N VAL A 41 -5.64 4.43 7.44
CA VAL A 41 -4.85 3.65 8.40
C VAL A 41 -3.51 3.23 7.81
N PRO A 42 -2.42 3.22 8.60
CA PRO A 42 -1.16 2.62 8.16
C PRO A 42 -1.29 1.09 8.11
N VAL A 43 -0.71 0.49 7.10
CA VAL A 43 -0.68 -0.96 6.93
C VAL A 43 0.70 -1.44 6.47
N ASN A 44 1.07 -2.65 6.88
CA ASN A 44 2.14 -3.40 6.24
C ASN A 44 1.59 -3.97 4.94
N TYR A 45 2.41 -4.01 3.90
CA TYR A 45 1.95 -4.42 2.58
C TYR A 45 3.06 -5.09 1.75
N PHE A 46 2.63 -5.78 0.71
CA PHE A 46 3.48 -6.34 -0.33
C PHE A 46 3.00 -5.81 -1.69
N TYR A 47 3.92 -5.27 -2.47
CA TYR A 47 3.66 -4.80 -3.83
C TYR A 47 4.19 -5.82 -4.84
N ASP A 48 3.28 -6.39 -5.62
CA ASP A 48 3.60 -7.25 -6.75
C ASP A 48 3.61 -6.39 -8.01
N SER A 49 4.80 -5.99 -8.44
CA SER A 49 4.97 -5.09 -9.58
C SER A 49 4.57 -5.75 -10.92
N ASP A 50 4.77 -7.06 -11.05
CA ASP A 50 4.42 -7.79 -12.26
C ASP A 50 2.91 -7.91 -12.44
N ALA A 51 2.19 -8.13 -11.35
CA ALA A 51 0.74 -8.23 -11.36
C ALA A 51 0.02 -6.87 -11.26
N GLY A 52 0.72 -5.80 -10.87
CA GLY A 52 0.10 -4.50 -10.62
C GLY A 52 -0.84 -4.51 -9.42
N LYS A 53 -0.44 -5.18 -8.34
CA LYS A 53 -1.27 -5.40 -7.17
C LYS A 53 -0.54 -5.10 -5.88
N ILE A 54 -1.29 -4.61 -4.90
CA ILE A 54 -0.82 -4.42 -3.53
C ILE A 54 -1.62 -5.34 -2.62
N TYR A 55 -0.94 -6.06 -1.74
CA TYR A 55 -1.55 -6.97 -0.78
C TYR A 55 -1.26 -6.51 0.64
N PHE A 56 -2.25 -6.63 1.50
CA PHE A 56 -2.10 -6.43 2.93
C PHE A 56 -3.03 -7.40 3.67
N HIS A 57 -2.82 -7.58 4.94
CA HIS A 57 -3.66 -8.46 5.76
C HIS A 57 -4.24 -7.71 6.95
N GLY A 58 -5.29 -8.27 7.51
CA GLY A 58 -5.96 -7.73 8.68
C GLY A 58 -6.98 -8.69 9.26
N ALA A 59 -7.79 -8.20 10.17
CA ALA A 59 -8.89 -8.97 10.71
C ALA A 59 -10.01 -9.14 9.67
N ARG A 60 -10.85 -10.15 9.89
CA ARG A 60 -12.00 -10.43 9.00
C ARG A 60 -13.19 -9.51 9.23
N VAL A 61 -13.19 -8.79 10.32
CA VAL A 61 -14.24 -7.85 10.69
C VAL A 61 -13.63 -6.53 11.14
N GLY A 62 -14.37 -5.45 11.03
CA GLY A 62 -13.98 -4.13 11.49
C GLY A 62 -14.34 -3.05 10.49
N HIS A 63 -14.03 -1.81 10.82
CA HIS A 63 -14.38 -0.61 10.03
C HIS A 63 -13.88 -0.71 8.58
N LYS A 64 -12.64 -1.12 8.40
CA LYS A 64 -12.03 -1.31 7.08
C LYS A 64 -12.79 -2.31 6.22
N VAL A 65 -13.18 -3.44 6.80
CA VAL A 65 -13.94 -4.50 6.09
C VAL A 65 -15.31 -3.99 5.67
N ASP A 66 -16.03 -3.34 6.58
CA ASP A 66 -17.36 -2.79 6.32
C ASP A 66 -17.29 -1.70 5.23
N ALA A 67 -16.30 -0.83 5.30
CA ALA A 67 -16.07 0.21 4.29
C ALA A 67 -15.81 -0.39 2.91
N LEU A 68 -14.98 -1.43 2.81
CA LEU A 68 -14.63 -2.10 1.56
C LEU A 68 -15.81 -2.87 0.96
N LYS A 69 -16.71 -3.40 1.79
CA LYS A 69 -17.96 -4.02 1.31
C LYS A 69 -18.92 -2.99 0.72
N ALA A 70 -18.91 -1.77 1.23
CA ALA A 70 -19.75 -0.68 0.72
C ALA A 70 -19.16 -0.02 -0.53
N SER A 71 -17.83 0.14 -0.61
CA SER A 71 -17.13 0.72 -1.76
C SER A 71 -15.74 0.13 -1.87
N ASP A 72 -15.41 -0.41 -3.02
CA ASP A 72 -14.11 -1.01 -3.30
C ASP A 72 -13.02 -0.01 -3.74
N LYS A 73 -13.40 1.23 -3.99
CA LYS A 73 -12.46 2.29 -4.42
C LYS A 73 -11.62 2.77 -3.26
N VAL A 74 -10.30 2.70 -3.44
CA VAL A 74 -9.34 3.05 -2.39
C VAL A 74 -8.23 3.95 -2.92
N CYS A 75 -7.58 4.63 -1.99
CA CYS A 75 -6.32 5.31 -2.23
C CYS A 75 -5.26 4.71 -1.31
N PHE A 76 -4.07 4.47 -1.85
CA PHE A 76 -2.94 3.95 -1.10
C PHE A 76 -1.73 4.85 -1.31
N THR A 77 -1.08 5.27 -0.23
CA THR A 77 0.01 6.24 -0.30
C THR A 77 1.21 5.76 0.49
N VAL A 78 2.38 5.93 -0.11
CA VAL A 78 3.67 5.80 0.57
C VAL A 78 4.46 7.10 0.38
N TYR A 79 5.34 7.39 1.34
CA TYR A 79 6.29 8.50 1.21
C TYR A 79 7.58 8.15 1.94
N GLY A 80 8.65 8.80 1.54
CA GLY A 80 9.95 8.55 2.12
C GLY A 80 11.09 9.16 1.31
N ASN A 81 12.28 8.59 1.44
CA ASN A 81 13.50 9.05 0.81
C ASN A 81 13.74 10.55 1.05
N GLU A 82 13.53 10.97 2.31
CA GLU A 82 13.78 12.35 2.69
C GLU A 82 15.26 12.70 2.52
N THR A 83 15.53 13.76 1.80
CA THR A 83 16.86 14.32 1.63
C THR A 83 16.85 15.82 1.92
N ILE A 84 17.90 16.30 2.59
CA ILE A 84 18.09 17.73 2.82
C ILE A 84 19.20 18.17 1.87
N LYS A 85 18.86 19.12 0.99
CA LYS A 85 19.84 19.76 0.10
C LYS A 85 20.29 21.07 0.74
N GLU A 86 21.56 21.12 1.16
CA GLU A 86 22.14 22.26 1.91
C GLU A 86 21.96 23.59 1.18
N GLU A 87 22.03 23.58 -0.16
CA GLU A 87 21.93 24.80 -0.98
C GLU A 87 20.54 25.43 -0.95
N VAL A 88 19.52 24.67 -0.60
CA VAL A 88 18.12 25.14 -0.65
C VAL A 88 17.45 25.18 0.71
N TRP A 89 18.09 24.65 1.76
CA TRP A 89 17.55 24.57 3.13
C TRP A 89 16.11 24.06 3.20
N ALA A 90 15.80 23.05 2.39
CA ALA A 90 14.48 22.47 2.34
C ALA A 90 14.56 20.96 2.23
N PRO A 91 13.75 20.21 2.99
CA PRO A 91 13.66 18.78 2.80
C PRO A 91 12.97 18.47 1.47
N PHE A 92 13.44 17.40 0.83
CA PHE A 92 12.83 16.80 -0.35
C PHE A 92 12.29 15.43 0.06
N VAL A 93 11.01 15.21 -0.16
CA VAL A 93 10.34 13.96 0.16
C VAL A 93 9.68 13.41 -1.09
N GLN A 94 9.92 12.14 -1.36
CA GLN A 94 9.24 11.43 -2.43
C GLN A 94 7.91 10.85 -1.91
N SER A 95 6.89 10.87 -2.75
CA SER A 95 5.61 10.22 -2.46
C SER A 95 5.05 9.52 -3.68
N THR A 96 4.37 8.41 -3.44
CA THR A 96 3.62 7.67 -4.45
C THR A 96 2.19 7.52 -3.99
N VAL A 97 1.25 7.90 -4.85
CA VAL A 97 -0.19 7.77 -4.61
C VAL A 97 -0.75 6.79 -5.63
N VAL A 98 -1.46 5.80 -5.11
CA VAL A 98 -2.13 4.76 -5.90
C VAL A 98 -3.62 4.89 -5.73
N PHE A 99 -4.35 4.85 -6.83
CA PHE A 99 -5.79 4.63 -6.84
C PHE A 99 -6.09 3.25 -7.40
N GLY A 100 -7.03 2.57 -6.80
CA GLY A 100 -7.40 1.22 -7.24
C GLY A 100 -8.65 0.71 -6.55
N ARG A 101 -8.87 -0.58 -6.73
CA ARG A 101 -10.00 -1.30 -6.14
C ARG A 101 -9.49 -2.37 -5.21
N CYS A 102 -10.05 -2.42 -4.01
CA CYS A 102 -9.65 -3.35 -2.97
C CYS A 102 -10.70 -4.44 -2.76
N HIS A 103 -10.25 -5.67 -2.80
CA HIS A 103 -11.09 -6.86 -2.64
C HIS A 103 -10.53 -7.76 -1.55
N LEU A 104 -11.44 -8.48 -0.88
CA LEU A 104 -11.07 -9.55 0.02
C LEU A 104 -10.69 -10.77 -0.82
N VAL A 105 -9.54 -11.37 -0.51
CA VAL A 105 -9.06 -12.57 -1.20
C VAL A 105 -9.55 -13.81 -0.46
N GLU A 106 -10.16 -14.73 -1.19
CA GLU A 106 -10.62 -16.01 -0.64
C GLU A 106 -9.44 -16.87 -0.16
N LYS A 107 -9.67 -17.60 0.90
CA LYS A 107 -8.68 -18.56 1.42
C LYS A 107 -8.39 -19.67 0.41
N GLY A 108 -7.13 -20.08 0.39
CA GLY A 108 -6.63 -21.13 -0.49
C GLY A 108 -5.13 -21.11 -0.59
N ALA A 109 -4.59 -21.99 -1.42
CA ALA A 109 -3.15 -22.12 -1.62
C ALA A 109 -2.52 -20.82 -2.16
N GLU A 110 -3.18 -20.15 -3.08
CA GLU A 110 -2.72 -18.87 -3.64
C GLU A 110 -2.64 -17.76 -2.58
N ALA A 111 -3.68 -17.63 -1.76
CA ALA A 111 -3.69 -16.66 -0.66
C ALA A 111 -2.57 -16.94 0.35
N THR A 112 -2.33 -18.21 0.66
CA THR A 112 -1.24 -18.64 1.55
C THR A 112 0.14 -18.25 0.99
N GLU A 113 0.39 -18.45 -0.29
CA GLU A 113 1.65 -18.07 -0.94
C GLU A 113 1.86 -16.54 -0.90
N ILE A 114 0.81 -15.77 -1.11
CA ILE A 114 0.87 -14.30 -1.03
C ILE A 114 1.15 -13.86 0.42
N LEU A 115 0.51 -14.48 1.41
CA LEU A 115 0.78 -14.19 2.83
C LEU A 115 2.23 -14.47 3.19
N LYS A 116 2.82 -15.54 2.66
CA LYS A 116 4.25 -15.83 2.85
C LYS A 116 5.15 -14.74 2.25
N LYS A 117 4.85 -14.27 1.04
CA LYS A 117 5.59 -13.17 0.39
C LYS A 117 5.45 -11.87 1.18
N LEU A 118 4.26 -11.56 1.66
CA LEU A 118 4.02 -10.41 2.54
C LEU A 118 4.84 -10.52 3.83
N ALA A 119 4.80 -11.66 4.49
CA ALA A 119 5.55 -11.90 5.72
C ALA A 119 7.06 -11.82 5.50
N ALA A 120 7.56 -12.34 4.38
CA ALA A 120 8.99 -12.32 4.05
C ALA A 120 9.59 -10.92 3.93
N LYS A 121 8.79 -9.92 3.65
CA LYS A 121 9.22 -8.51 3.64
C LYS A 121 9.61 -8.01 5.03
N TYR A 122 9.01 -8.55 6.09
CA TYR A 122 9.13 -8.06 7.46
C TYR A 122 9.88 -9.02 8.39
N TYR A 123 9.84 -10.30 8.12
CA TYR A 123 10.43 -11.35 8.94
C TYR A 123 11.56 -12.06 8.19
N PRO A 124 12.75 -12.18 8.77
CA PRO A 124 13.92 -12.72 8.06
C PRO A 124 13.98 -14.24 8.02
N ASN A 125 13.08 -14.95 8.70
CA ASN A 125 13.17 -16.39 8.90
C ASN A 125 11.94 -17.11 8.35
N GLU A 126 12.13 -17.92 7.31
CA GLU A 126 11.07 -18.68 6.65
C GLU A 126 10.35 -19.65 7.59
N GLN A 127 11.08 -20.29 8.49
CA GLN A 127 10.49 -21.21 9.46
C GLN A 127 9.51 -20.50 10.39
N LEU A 128 9.87 -19.31 10.90
CA LEU A 128 8.98 -18.50 11.75
C LEU A 128 7.74 -18.02 10.99
N ILE A 129 7.88 -17.74 9.70
CA ILE A 129 6.75 -17.37 8.84
C ILE A 129 5.78 -18.54 8.70
N ASP A 130 6.28 -19.73 8.42
CA ASP A 130 5.46 -20.94 8.27
C ASP A 130 4.74 -21.28 9.57
N GLU A 131 5.43 -21.20 10.71
CA GLU A 131 4.85 -21.40 12.04
C GLU A 131 3.73 -20.40 12.35
N GLU A 132 3.94 -19.12 12.02
CA GLU A 132 2.94 -18.07 12.26
C GLU A 132 1.71 -18.24 11.36
N ILE A 133 1.90 -18.60 10.11
CA ILE A 133 0.80 -18.86 9.17
C ILE A 133 -0.02 -20.06 9.63
N GLU A 134 0.64 -21.13 10.11
CA GLU A 134 -0.03 -22.29 10.65
C GLU A 134 -0.86 -21.95 11.87
N ARG A 135 -0.31 -21.15 12.79
CA ARG A 135 -0.96 -20.75 14.03
C ARG A 135 -2.10 -19.76 13.83
N SER A 136 -1.90 -18.73 13.02
CA SER A 136 -2.77 -17.54 12.93
C SER A 136 -3.44 -17.33 11.57
N GLY A 137 -3.03 -18.06 10.54
CA GLY A 137 -3.48 -17.84 9.16
C GLY A 137 -4.99 -17.97 8.96
N LYS A 138 -5.67 -18.78 9.77
CA LYS A 138 -7.14 -18.95 9.68
C LYS A 138 -7.92 -17.70 10.15
N ALA A 139 -7.33 -16.92 11.03
CA ALA A 139 -7.95 -15.69 11.59
C ALA A 139 -7.67 -14.45 10.74
N VAL A 140 -6.76 -14.56 9.77
CA VAL A 140 -6.29 -13.45 8.95
C VAL A 140 -7.08 -13.37 7.66
N GLN A 141 -7.48 -12.16 7.29
CA GLN A 141 -8.03 -11.82 5.98
C GLN A 141 -6.95 -11.20 5.13
N LEU A 142 -6.73 -11.73 3.93
CA LEU A 142 -5.90 -11.11 2.91
C LEU A 142 -6.73 -10.17 2.06
N PHE A 143 -6.18 -8.98 1.78
CA PHE A 143 -6.78 -7.96 0.91
C PHE A 143 -5.88 -7.71 -0.29
N GLU A 144 -6.51 -7.47 -1.43
CA GLU A 144 -5.83 -7.18 -2.69
C GLU A 144 -6.30 -5.84 -3.23
N ILE A 145 -5.36 -4.96 -3.54
CA ILE A 145 -5.64 -3.73 -4.30
C ILE A 145 -5.23 -3.97 -5.74
N GLU A 146 -6.18 -3.95 -6.65
CA GLU A 146 -5.93 -3.89 -8.07
C GLU A 146 -5.66 -2.43 -8.46
N ILE A 147 -4.46 -2.15 -8.93
CA ILE A 147 -4.02 -0.79 -9.21
C ILE A 147 -4.60 -0.31 -10.53
N GLU A 148 -5.28 0.84 -10.49
CA GLU A 148 -5.81 1.52 -11.68
C GLU A 148 -4.95 2.71 -12.11
N TYR A 149 -4.31 3.39 -11.14
CA TYR A 149 -3.49 4.56 -11.44
C TYR A 149 -2.41 4.76 -10.38
N ILE A 150 -1.19 5.04 -10.82
CA ILE A 150 -0.04 5.40 -9.97
C ILE A 150 0.47 6.77 -10.38
N SER A 151 0.75 7.60 -9.40
CA SER A 151 1.47 8.86 -9.60
C SER A 151 2.51 9.06 -8.52
N GLY A 152 3.60 9.71 -8.86
CA GLY A 152 4.66 10.03 -7.93
C GLY A 152 5.02 11.51 -7.98
N LYS A 153 5.38 12.03 -6.82
CA LYS A 153 5.73 13.44 -6.67
C LYS A 153 6.88 13.60 -5.68
N GLU A 154 7.86 14.41 -6.05
CA GLU A 154 8.87 14.90 -5.12
C GLU A 154 8.38 16.21 -4.52
N ILE A 155 8.15 16.20 -3.21
CA ILE A 155 7.69 17.35 -2.46
C ILE A 155 8.93 18.10 -1.98
N GLN A 156 8.98 19.37 -2.27
CA GLN A 156 9.94 20.30 -1.71
C GLN A 156 9.19 21.26 -0.80
N GLU A 157 9.52 21.23 0.47
CA GLU A 157 9.01 22.22 1.41
C GLU A 157 9.91 23.46 1.35
N LYS A 158 9.29 24.59 1.00
CA LYS A 158 9.85 25.91 1.12
C LYS A 158 8.93 26.76 1.95
#